data_01dd5dffaadb0720dd68335031fd4bf0
#
_entry.id   01dd5dffaadb0720dd68335031fd4bf0
#
_cell.length_a   1.000
_cell.length_b   1.000
_cell.length_c   1.000
_cell.angle_alpha   90.00
_cell.angle_beta   90.00
_cell.angle_gamma   90.00
#
_symmetry.space_group_name_H-M   'P 1'
#
loop_
_entity.id
_entity.type
_entity.pdbx_description
1 polymer ?
#
loop_
_entity_poly.entity_id
_entity_poly.type
_entity_poly.pdbx_seq_one_letter_code
_entity_poly.pdbx_strand_id
1 'polypeptide(L)'
;MSANIIDGKEVARKLRDKISRSVEEINSEYNIVPGLAVVLVGNDPASEVYVRNKGIQTKETGMISYEYKLPESTSEEDLLDRVKLLNDDPNVNGILVQFPVPKQISQQKVIETILPSKDVDGLHPINSGYLNLSLIHISEPTRRTTI
;
A
#
# COMPACT_ATOMS: atom_id res chain seq x y z
N MET A 1 39.73 7.89 -0.16
CA MET A 1 38.36 8.00 -0.67
C MET A 1 37.41 7.97 0.52
N SER A 2 36.64 9.04 0.75
CA SER A 2 35.67 9.07 1.83
C SER A 2 34.40 8.35 1.37
N ALA A 3 33.89 7.43 2.19
CA ALA A 3 32.61 6.76 1.92
C ALA A 3 31.45 7.76 2.09
N ASN A 4 30.47 7.74 1.19
CA ASN A 4 29.24 8.50 1.35
C ASN A 4 28.28 7.69 2.24
N ILE A 5 27.80 8.33 3.31
CA ILE A 5 26.80 7.74 4.18
C ILE A 5 25.42 7.90 3.52
N ILE A 6 24.71 6.79 3.34
CA ILE A 6 23.32 6.82 2.89
C ILE A 6 22.43 6.94 4.14
N ASP A 7 21.89 8.14 4.37
CA ASP A 7 20.93 8.39 5.45
C ASP A 7 19.52 8.03 5.00
N GLY A 8 19.04 6.83 5.38
CA GLY A 8 17.72 6.34 5.02
C GLY A 8 16.57 7.21 5.54
N LYS A 9 16.74 7.88 6.70
CA LYS A 9 15.71 8.77 7.25
C LYS A 9 15.57 10.03 6.38
N GLU A 10 16.68 10.60 5.97
CA GLU A 10 16.70 11.78 5.10
C GLU A 10 16.14 11.47 3.71
N VAL A 11 16.47 10.29 3.15
CA VAL A 11 15.90 9.83 1.88
C VAL A 11 14.39 9.66 1.98
N ALA A 12 13.91 9.01 3.05
CA ALA A 12 12.48 8.83 3.28
C ALA A 12 11.75 10.16 3.48
N ARG A 13 12.35 11.12 4.19
CA ARG A 13 11.80 12.46 4.36
C ARG A 13 11.63 13.17 3.01
N LYS A 14 12.68 13.22 2.20
CA LYS A 14 12.64 13.83 0.87
C LYS A 14 11.60 13.20 -0.04
N LEU A 15 11.42 11.88 0.05
CA LEU A 15 10.40 11.17 -0.71
C LEU A 15 8.99 11.58 -0.27
N ARG A 16 8.72 11.65 1.05
CA ARG A 16 7.44 12.12 1.57
C ARG A 16 7.15 13.57 1.16
N ASP A 17 8.14 14.46 1.24
CA ASP A 17 8.01 15.86 0.80
C ASP A 17 7.64 15.94 -0.70
N LYS A 18 8.20 15.05 -1.53
CA LYS A 18 7.84 14.96 -2.95
C LYS A 18 6.41 14.46 -3.15
N ILE A 19 6.01 13.40 -2.43
CA ILE A 19 4.65 12.85 -2.49
C ILE A 19 3.64 13.91 -2.07
N SER A 20 3.90 14.64 -0.97
CA SER A 20 3.02 15.69 -0.47
C SER A 20 2.73 16.76 -1.55
N ARG A 21 3.77 17.22 -2.25
CA ARG A 21 3.60 18.16 -3.36
C ARG A 21 2.76 17.59 -4.50
N SER A 22 3.01 16.33 -4.88
CA SER A 22 2.20 15.68 -5.92
C SER A 22 0.73 15.51 -5.50
N VAL A 23 0.46 15.26 -4.22
CA VAL A 23 -0.91 15.21 -3.69
C VAL A 23 -1.58 16.59 -3.76
N GLU A 24 -0.85 17.66 -3.39
CA GLU A 24 -1.34 19.04 -3.51
C GLU A 24 -1.64 19.43 -4.97
N GLU A 25 -0.77 19.05 -5.91
CA GLU A 25 -0.96 19.25 -7.34
C GLU A 25 -2.22 18.54 -7.84
N ILE A 26 -2.39 17.24 -7.53
CA ILE A 26 -3.58 16.46 -7.91
C ILE A 26 -4.86 17.09 -7.32
N ASN A 27 -4.81 17.49 -6.06
CA ASN A 27 -5.97 18.10 -5.42
C ASN A 27 -6.32 19.46 -6.06
N SER A 28 -5.32 20.28 -6.36
CA SER A 28 -5.55 21.59 -6.98
C SER A 28 -6.06 21.51 -8.42
N GLU A 29 -5.61 20.52 -9.20
CA GLU A 29 -5.95 20.36 -10.61
C GLU A 29 -7.26 19.59 -10.81
N TYR A 30 -7.47 18.53 -10.03
CA TYR A 30 -8.58 17.59 -10.23
C TYR A 30 -9.61 17.58 -9.10
N ASN A 31 -9.37 18.32 -8.01
CA ASN A 31 -10.17 18.28 -6.78
C ASN A 31 -10.30 16.84 -6.20
N ILE A 32 -9.21 16.06 -6.31
CA ILE A 32 -9.11 14.68 -5.83
C ILE A 32 -8.05 14.60 -4.75
N VAL A 33 -8.39 14.01 -3.61
CA VAL A 33 -7.43 13.64 -2.57
C VAL A 33 -7.27 12.12 -2.59
N PRO A 34 -6.08 11.58 -2.91
CA PRO A 34 -5.87 10.14 -2.96
C PRO A 34 -6.16 9.47 -1.62
N GLY A 35 -6.84 8.32 -1.66
CA GLY A 35 -7.20 7.51 -0.49
C GLY A 35 -6.50 6.16 -0.47
N LEU A 36 -5.87 5.82 0.67
CA LEU A 36 -5.27 4.52 0.95
C LEU A 36 -6.10 3.78 1.98
N ALA A 37 -6.60 2.60 1.62
CA ALA A 37 -7.24 1.68 2.55
C ALA A 37 -6.23 0.66 3.08
N VAL A 38 -6.13 0.56 4.40
CA VAL A 38 -5.27 -0.42 5.08
C VAL A 38 -6.16 -1.32 5.93
N VAL A 39 -6.11 -2.62 5.68
CA VAL A 39 -6.88 -3.63 6.41
C VAL A 39 -5.94 -4.47 7.27
N LEU A 40 -6.23 -4.56 8.55
CA LEU A 40 -5.55 -5.43 9.51
C LEU A 40 -6.55 -6.45 10.06
N VAL A 41 -6.19 -7.72 10.06
CA VAL A 41 -6.98 -8.79 10.67
C VAL A 41 -6.22 -9.38 11.85
N GLY A 42 -6.85 -9.36 13.02
CA GLY A 42 -6.23 -9.80 14.28
C GLY A 42 -5.48 -8.69 15.00
N ASN A 43 -4.72 -9.11 16.02
CA ASN A 43 -4.09 -8.20 17.00
C ASN A 43 -2.58 -8.44 17.11
N ASP A 44 -1.91 -8.82 16.00
CA ASP A 44 -0.45 -8.98 16.02
C ASP A 44 0.23 -7.62 16.31
N PRO A 45 1.01 -7.51 17.42
CA PRO A 45 1.58 -6.24 17.83
C PRO A 45 2.53 -5.60 16.81
N ALA A 46 3.27 -6.42 16.05
CA ALA A 46 4.16 -5.92 15.01
C ALA A 46 3.35 -5.32 13.86
N SER A 47 2.32 -6.02 13.40
CA SER A 47 1.40 -5.56 12.35
C SER A 47 0.68 -4.27 12.75
N GLU A 48 0.25 -4.13 14.01
CA GLU A 48 -0.37 -2.91 14.52
C GLU A 48 0.55 -1.69 14.46
N VAL A 49 1.83 -1.86 14.77
CA VAL A 49 2.83 -0.78 14.66
C VAL A 49 3.01 -0.36 13.21
N TYR A 50 3.10 -1.33 12.27
CA TYR A 50 3.22 -1.02 10.85
C TYR A 50 2.01 -0.29 10.30
N VAL A 51 0.80 -0.76 10.60
CA VAL A 51 -0.46 -0.12 10.16
C VAL A 51 -0.56 1.30 10.71
N ARG A 52 -0.29 1.49 12.01
CA ARG A 52 -0.29 2.82 12.63
C ARG A 52 0.69 3.77 11.94
N ASN A 53 1.92 3.32 11.70
CA ASN A 53 2.94 4.15 11.04
C ASN A 53 2.54 4.49 9.59
N LYS A 54 1.97 3.53 8.86
CA LYS A 54 1.45 3.77 7.50
C LYS A 54 0.34 4.82 7.54
N GLY A 55 -0.63 4.71 8.46
CA GLY A 55 -1.70 5.69 8.61
C GLY A 55 -1.20 7.09 8.93
N ILE A 56 -0.22 7.23 9.82
CA ILE A 56 0.41 8.52 10.14
C ILE A 56 1.07 9.11 8.90
N GLN A 57 1.93 8.34 8.22
CA GLN A 57 2.67 8.81 7.05
C GLN A 57 1.75 9.16 5.88
N THR A 58 0.68 8.39 5.67
CA THR A 58 -0.36 8.69 4.67
C THR A 58 -0.99 10.05 4.93
N LYS A 59 -1.38 10.33 6.18
CA LYS A 59 -1.97 11.63 6.57
C LYS A 59 -0.97 12.79 6.47
N GLU A 60 0.29 12.55 6.86
CA GLU A 60 1.38 13.55 6.75
C GLU A 60 1.65 13.97 5.30
N THR A 61 1.43 13.08 4.34
CA THR A 61 1.57 13.40 2.91
C THR A 61 0.32 14.02 2.27
N GLY A 62 -0.72 14.31 3.07
CA GLY A 62 -1.95 14.93 2.59
C GLY A 62 -2.98 13.96 1.99
N MET A 63 -2.70 12.64 2.00
CA MET A 63 -3.65 11.62 1.56
C MET A 63 -4.66 11.25 2.64
N ILE A 64 -5.78 10.64 2.24
CA ILE A 64 -6.76 10.07 3.17
C ILE A 64 -6.35 8.65 3.56
N SER A 65 -6.34 8.35 4.86
CA SER A 65 -6.08 7.00 5.38
C SER A 65 -7.38 6.38 5.89
N TYR A 66 -7.80 5.28 5.26
CA TYR A 66 -8.93 4.45 5.69
C TYR A 66 -8.38 3.21 6.40
N GLU A 67 -8.54 3.15 7.71
CA GLU A 67 -7.99 2.07 8.54
C GLU A 67 -9.10 1.13 9.00
N TYR A 68 -9.01 -0.16 8.63
CA TYR A 68 -9.97 -1.20 8.98
C TYR A 68 -9.29 -2.24 9.86
N LYS A 69 -9.68 -2.29 11.12
CA LYS A 69 -9.26 -3.34 12.06
C LYS A 69 -10.38 -4.37 12.19
N LEU A 70 -10.10 -5.59 11.75
CA LEU A 70 -11.01 -6.72 11.82
C LEU A 70 -10.56 -7.69 12.92
N PRO A 71 -11.49 -8.33 13.63
CA PRO A 71 -11.15 -9.30 14.68
C PRO A 71 -10.42 -10.51 14.08
N GLU A 72 -9.63 -11.20 14.90
CA GLU A 72 -8.91 -12.42 14.51
C GLU A 72 -9.85 -13.55 14.05
N SER A 73 -11.08 -13.56 14.56
CA SER A 73 -12.13 -14.50 14.19
C SER A 73 -12.79 -14.22 12.83
N THR A 74 -12.38 -13.16 12.11
CA THR A 74 -12.92 -12.81 10.79
C THR A 74 -12.78 -13.98 9.85
N SER A 75 -13.85 -14.31 9.15
CA SER A 75 -13.85 -15.36 8.12
C SER A 75 -13.13 -14.89 6.85
N GLU A 76 -12.69 -15.86 6.02
CA GLU A 76 -12.13 -15.54 4.69
C GLU A 76 -13.15 -14.77 3.85
N GLU A 77 -14.41 -15.21 3.85
CA GLU A 77 -15.50 -14.60 3.08
C GLU A 77 -15.73 -13.14 3.48
N ASP A 78 -15.80 -12.84 4.78
CA ASP A 78 -15.98 -11.47 5.28
C ASP A 78 -14.82 -10.54 4.88
N LEU A 79 -13.58 -11.04 4.91
CA LEU A 79 -12.43 -10.27 4.46
C LEU A 79 -12.45 -10.02 2.94
N LEU A 80 -12.75 -11.07 2.15
CA LEU A 80 -12.82 -10.92 0.69
C LEU A 80 -13.94 -9.96 0.28
N ASP A 81 -15.08 -10.01 0.95
CA ASP A 81 -16.19 -9.09 0.69
C ASP A 81 -15.82 -7.65 1.09
N ARG A 82 -15.09 -7.46 2.19
CA ARG A 82 -14.53 -6.15 2.53
C ARG A 82 -13.61 -5.63 1.42
N VAL A 83 -12.72 -6.47 0.89
CA VAL A 83 -11.81 -6.09 -0.20
C VAL A 83 -12.58 -5.72 -1.46
N LYS A 84 -13.63 -6.47 -1.83
CA LYS A 84 -14.51 -6.15 -2.97
C LYS A 84 -15.17 -4.77 -2.81
N LEU A 85 -15.70 -4.48 -1.62
CA LEU A 85 -16.29 -3.16 -1.33
C LEU A 85 -15.25 -2.03 -1.48
N LEU A 86 -14.00 -2.25 -1.07
CA LEU A 86 -12.92 -1.28 -1.25
C LEU A 86 -12.50 -1.15 -2.72
N ASN A 87 -12.56 -2.24 -3.49
CA ASN A 87 -12.31 -2.19 -4.93
C ASN A 87 -13.34 -1.28 -5.64
N ASP A 88 -14.59 -1.32 -5.22
CA ASP A 88 -15.69 -0.57 -5.82
C ASP A 88 -15.79 0.87 -5.31
N ASP A 89 -15.13 1.20 -4.19
CA ASP A 89 -15.17 2.56 -3.63
C ASP A 89 -14.29 3.52 -4.46
N PRO A 90 -14.89 4.55 -5.08
CA PRO A 90 -14.15 5.54 -5.88
C PRO A 90 -13.21 6.42 -5.05
N ASN A 91 -13.41 6.52 -3.73
CA ASN A 91 -12.53 7.29 -2.85
C ASN A 91 -11.28 6.51 -2.42
N VAL A 92 -11.24 5.21 -2.69
CA VAL A 92 -10.10 4.33 -2.39
C VAL A 92 -9.29 4.13 -3.64
N ASN A 93 -8.09 4.71 -3.69
CA ASN A 93 -7.18 4.62 -4.83
C ASN A 93 -6.13 3.53 -4.65
N GLY A 94 -5.89 3.11 -3.41
CA GLY A 94 -4.97 2.02 -3.08
C GLY A 94 -5.50 1.16 -1.95
N ILE A 95 -5.25 -0.14 -2.00
CA ILE A 95 -5.63 -1.11 -0.99
C ILE A 95 -4.39 -1.88 -0.53
N LEU A 96 -4.26 -2.00 0.78
CA LEU A 96 -3.23 -2.79 1.44
C LEU A 96 -3.87 -3.66 2.51
N VAL A 97 -3.69 -4.97 2.42
CA VAL A 97 -4.02 -5.89 3.49
C VAL A 97 -2.73 -6.26 4.21
N GLN A 98 -2.63 -5.94 5.50
CA GLN A 98 -1.44 -6.21 6.27
C GLN A 98 -1.29 -7.71 6.56
N PHE A 99 -0.24 -8.31 6.04
CA PHE A 99 0.12 -9.70 6.32
C PHE A 99 1.04 -9.80 7.55
N PRO A 100 1.01 -10.94 8.27
CA PRO A 100 0.21 -12.14 7.99
C PRO A 100 -1.27 -12.00 8.37
N VAL A 101 -2.13 -12.75 7.69
CA VAL A 101 -3.54 -12.92 8.07
C VAL A 101 -3.71 -14.19 8.90
N PRO A 102 -4.81 -14.33 9.70
CA PRO A 102 -5.12 -15.55 10.43
C PRO A 102 -5.21 -16.79 9.54
N LYS A 103 -4.92 -17.98 10.11
CA LYS A 103 -4.76 -19.25 9.38
C LYS A 103 -5.99 -19.69 8.55
N GLN A 104 -7.20 -19.25 8.95
CA GLN A 104 -8.44 -19.54 8.24
C GLN A 104 -8.59 -18.74 6.93
N ILE A 105 -7.72 -17.79 6.66
CA ILE A 105 -7.76 -16.91 5.50
C ILE A 105 -6.61 -17.24 4.55
N SER A 106 -6.91 -17.49 3.29
CA SER A 106 -5.90 -17.69 2.25
C SER A 106 -5.30 -16.35 1.81
N GLN A 107 -4.02 -16.14 2.10
CA GLN A 107 -3.30 -14.95 1.66
C GLN A 107 -3.35 -14.78 0.13
N GLN A 108 -3.25 -15.89 -0.62
CA GLN A 108 -3.30 -15.85 -2.08
C GLN A 108 -4.65 -15.33 -2.59
N LYS A 109 -5.77 -15.81 -2.03
CA LYS A 109 -7.10 -15.34 -2.43
C LYS A 109 -7.29 -13.85 -2.13
N VAL A 110 -6.76 -13.38 -1.00
CA VAL A 110 -6.80 -11.95 -0.65
C VAL A 110 -6.05 -11.14 -1.70
N ILE A 111 -4.83 -11.53 -2.04
CA ILE A 111 -4.00 -10.86 -3.06
C ILE A 111 -4.73 -10.82 -4.41
N GLU A 112 -5.28 -11.95 -4.85
CA GLU A 112 -5.99 -12.07 -6.13
C GLU A 112 -7.34 -11.33 -6.16
N THR A 113 -7.91 -11.01 -4.98
CA THR A 113 -9.17 -10.25 -4.89
C THR A 113 -8.95 -8.75 -5.00
N ILE A 114 -7.79 -8.24 -4.61
CA ILE A 114 -7.45 -6.82 -4.79
C ILE A 114 -7.34 -6.54 -6.29
N LEU A 115 -8.00 -5.48 -6.78
CA LEU A 115 -7.82 -5.06 -8.16
C LEU A 115 -6.35 -4.69 -8.43
N PRO A 116 -5.72 -5.16 -9.53
CA PRO A 116 -4.34 -4.82 -9.86
C PRO A 116 -4.06 -3.31 -9.87
N SER A 117 -5.04 -2.50 -10.26
CA SER A 117 -4.95 -1.04 -10.28
C SER A 117 -4.95 -0.38 -8.89
N LYS A 118 -5.39 -1.11 -7.86
CA LYS A 118 -5.42 -0.66 -6.46
C LYS A 118 -4.42 -1.40 -5.56
N ASP A 119 -3.68 -2.38 -6.12
CA ASP A 119 -2.66 -3.15 -5.40
C ASP A 119 -1.37 -2.31 -5.23
N VAL A 120 -1.25 -1.66 -4.08
CA VAL A 120 -0.10 -0.78 -3.80
C VAL A 120 1.17 -1.52 -3.37
N ASP A 121 1.06 -2.78 -2.96
CA ASP A 121 2.20 -3.63 -2.61
C ASP A 121 2.79 -4.35 -3.83
N GLY A 122 2.09 -4.37 -4.97
CA GLY A 122 2.53 -5.05 -6.19
C GLY A 122 2.57 -6.58 -6.07
N LEU A 123 1.80 -7.14 -5.15
CA LEU A 123 1.77 -8.59 -4.87
C LEU A 123 0.86 -9.37 -5.82
N HIS A 124 -0.08 -8.68 -6.48
CA HIS A 124 -0.98 -9.32 -7.42
C HIS A 124 -0.19 -9.97 -8.57
N PRO A 125 -0.50 -11.22 -9.00
CA PRO A 125 0.25 -11.93 -10.04
C PRO A 125 0.44 -11.14 -11.33
N ILE A 126 -0.57 -10.35 -11.75
CA ILE A 126 -0.49 -9.48 -12.92
C ILE A 126 0.58 -8.40 -12.72
N ASN A 127 0.59 -7.72 -11.58
CA ASN A 127 1.56 -6.65 -11.27
C ASN A 127 2.98 -7.21 -11.13
N SER A 128 3.12 -8.34 -10.44
CA SER A 128 4.40 -9.04 -10.32
C SER A 128 4.92 -9.50 -11.69
N GLY A 129 4.02 -9.97 -12.56
CA GLY A 129 4.36 -10.34 -13.95
C GLY A 129 4.82 -9.13 -14.76
N TYR A 130 4.10 -8.02 -14.70
CA TYR A 130 4.46 -6.78 -15.40
C TYR A 130 5.79 -6.19 -14.89
N LEU A 131 6.05 -6.25 -13.60
CA LEU A 131 7.32 -5.83 -13.03
C LEU A 131 8.48 -6.66 -13.58
N ASN A 132 8.34 -8.00 -13.63
CA ASN A 132 9.35 -8.89 -14.20
C ASN A 132 9.59 -8.64 -15.70
N LEU A 133 8.54 -8.25 -16.43
CA LEU A 133 8.63 -7.88 -17.85
C LEU A 133 9.05 -6.43 -18.07
N SER A 134 9.31 -5.68 -17.01
CA SER A 134 9.63 -4.24 -17.05
C SER A 134 8.54 -3.39 -17.72
N LEU A 135 7.27 -3.82 -17.66
CA LEU A 135 6.14 -3.12 -18.27
C LEU A 135 5.50 -2.09 -17.32
N ILE A 136 5.75 -2.20 -16.01
CA ILE A 136 5.28 -1.25 -14.99
C ILE A 136 6.36 -1.01 -13.95
N HIS A 137 6.27 0.13 -13.25
CA HIS A 137 7.22 0.57 -12.21
C HIS A 137 6.54 0.73 -10.84
N ILE A 138 5.78 -0.28 -10.38
CA ILE A 138 5.16 -0.27 -9.04
C ILE A 138 6.21 -0.44 -7.94
N SER A 139 7.24 -1.25 -8.22
CA SER A 139 8.40 -1.42 -7.35
C SER A 139 9.64 -1.37 -8.25
N GLU A 140 10.26 -0.22 -8.39
CA GLU A 140 11.52 -0.13 -9.14
C GLU A 140 12.57 -0.96 -8.41
N PRO A 141 13.17 -1.98 -9.07
CA PRO A 141 14.37 -2.58 -8.53
C PRO A 141 15.44 -1.51 -8.51
N THR A 142 16.06 -1.29 -7.37
CA THR A 142 17.16 -0.35 -7.17
C THR A 142 18.43 -0.71 -7.97
N ARG A 143 18.38 -1.73 -8.81
CA ARG A 143 19.44 -2.08 -9.76
C ARG A 143 19.13 -1.48 -11.12
N ARG A 144 19.82 -0.40 -11.47
CA ARG A 144 20.10 -0.10 -12.88
C ARG A 144 20.84 -1.29 -13.46
N THR A 145 20.23 -2.02 -14.38
CA THR A 145 20.97 -2.85 -15.32
C THR A 145 21.74 -1.89 -16.21
N THR A 146 23.01 -1.70 -15.90
CA THR A 146 23.94 -1.12 -16.88
C THR A 146 24.15 -2.20 -17.93
N ILE A 147 23.64 -1.97 -19.11
CA ILE A 147 24.08 -2.67 -20.34
C ILE A 147 25.36 -1.98 -20.82
#